data_f6ef4c976d1afebb4f1f9b938d199ee0
#
_entry.id   f6ef4c976d1afebb4f1f9b938d199ee0
#
_cell.length_a   1.000
_cell.length_b   1.000
_cell.length_c   1.000
_cell.angle_alpha   90.00
_cell.angle_beta   90.00
_cell.angle_gamma   90.00
#
_symmetry.space_group_name_H-M   'P 1'
#
loop_
_entity.id
_entity.type
_entity.pdbx_description
1 polymer ?
#
loop_
_entity_poly.entity_id
_entity_poly.type
_entity_poly.pdbx_seq_one_letter_code
_entity_poly.pdbx_strand_id
1 'polypeptide(L)'
;MDRRNLLPIGQFSQASGLSVTALRHYDASGVLLPAFVDPVSGYRYFRRDQVRTAQSIRALRQLDIPVEEVGRLLGGGEEELAAALRARLLAAERRLQVQRSVVHGLLDRLTEGAGMTHRVTVRQGAAERILVRGATVDNSGLDAFLRTAYQEMYQAAGRGPLTFAGPAFVRFHGVCDDESATLVEACLPFRPDGAQPADLPEGMTVRDLPANTLACLEVEGEAAAFPRILGGYDAVADWITGHGFAFAGPVRLVHRRWTGTPDHPDNRLEIAWPFDEPADEPADEPADGSAGESR
;
A
#
# COMPACT_ATOMS: atom_id res chain seq x y z
N MET A 1 -23.23 -50.92 -8.87
CA MET A 1 -22.35 -49.80 -9.17
C MET A 1 -21.78 -50.00 -10.57
N ASP A 2 -22.09 -49.13 -11.54
CA ASP A 2 -21.64 -49.33 -12.93
C ASP A 2 -20.13 -49.01 -13.05
N ARG A 3 -19.30 -50.07 -13.10
CA ARG A 3 -17.83 -49.97 -13.20
C ARG A 3 -17.34 -49.34 -14.51
N ARG A 4 -18.26 -49.18 -15.51
CA ARG A 4 -17.89 -48.61 -16.83
C ARG A 4 -17.51 -47.14 -16.80
N ASN A 5 -17.88 -46.41 -15.73
CA ASN A 5 -17.62 -44.97 -15.57
C ASN A 5 -16.49 -44.67 -14.58
N LEU A 6 -15.79 -45.68 -14.07
CA LEU A 6 -14.70 -45.57 -13.13
C LEU A 6 -13.34 -45.68 -13.81
N LEU A 7 -12.44 -44.78 -13.48
CA LEU A 7 -11.04 -44.78 -13.91
C LEU A 7 -10.14 -45.16 -12.73
N PRO A 8 -9.25 -46.17 -12.89
CA PRO A 8 -8.18 -46.39 -11.93
C PRO A 8 -7.33 -45.17 -11.76
N ILE A 9 -6.74 -44.95 -10.57
CA ILE A 9 -5.96 -43.76 -10.23
C ILE A 9 -4.87 -43.43 -11.27
N GLY A 10 -4.22 -44.42 -11.87
CA GLY A 10 -3.22 -44.22 -12.93
C GLY A 10 -3.81 -43.64 -14.21
N GLN A 11 -4.96 -44.13 -14.65
CA GLN A 11 -5.68 -43.60 -15.83
C GLN A 11 -6.27 -42.23 -15.54
N PHE A 12 -6.79 -42.03 -14.32
CA PHE A 12 -7.30 -40.73 -13.90
C PHE A 12 -6.17 -39.67 -13.82
N SER A 13 -4.99 -40.06 -13.36
CA SER A 13 -3.78 -39.26 -13.37
C SER A 13 -3.44 -38.75 -14.78
N GLN A 14 -3.47 -39.65 -15.76
CA GLN A 14 -3.22 -39.28 -17.18
C GLN A 14 -4.29 -38.32 -17.71
N ALA A 15 -5.58 -38.63 -17.46
CA ALA A 15 -6.69 -37.82 -17.93
C ALA A 15 -6.75 -36.41 -17.30
N SER A 16 -6.38 -36.26 -16.04
CA SER A 16 -6.43 -35.00 -15.28
C SER A 16 -5.14 -34.18 -15.36
N GLY A 17 -4.01 -34.83 -15.71
CA GLY A 17 -2.68 -34.24 -15.66
C GLY A 17 -2.17 -33.99 -14.25
N LEU A 18 -2.75 -34.67 -13.24
CA LEU A 18 -2.27 -34.65 -11.85
C LEU A 18 -1.46 -35.93 -11.55
N SER A 19 -0.38 -35.80 -10.80
CA SER A 19 0.38 -36.98 -10.38
C SER A 19 -0.42 -37.86 -9.39
N VAL A 20 -0.12 -39.15 -9.36
CA VAL A 20 -0.74 -40.08 -8.39
C VAL A 20 -0.53 -39.63 -6.96
N THR A 21 0.65 -39.02 -6.66
CA THR A 21 0.97 -38.45 -5.34
C THR A 21 0.06 -37.28 -5.02
N ALA A 22 -0.16 -36.36 -5.98
CA ALA A 22 -1.09 -35.25 -5.81
C ALA A 22 -2.53 -35.72 -5.59
N LEU A 23 -2.99 -36.72 -6.33
CA LEU A 23 -4.32 -37.29 -6.16
C LEU A 23 -4.53 -37.90 -4.78
N ARG A 24 -3.51 -38.57 -4.23
CA ARG A 24 -3.53 -39.08 -2.86
C ARG A 24 -3.57 -37.98 -1.81
N HIS A 25 -2.85 -36.91 -2.06
CA HIS A 25 -2.84 -35.73 -1.19
C HIS A 25 -4.21 -35.04 -1.19
N TYR A 26 -4.84 -34.88 -2.36
CA TYR A 26 -6.17 -34.27 -2.47
C TYR A 26 -7.29 -35.17 -1.90
N ASP A 27 -7.15 -36.50 -1.94
CA ASP A 27 -7.98 -37.39 -1.19
C ASP A 27 -7.84 -37.22 0.33
N ALA A 28 -6.60 -37.19 0.82
CA ALA A 28 -6.30 -37.00 2.26
C ALA A 28 -6.78 -35.62 2.79
N SER A 29 -6.71 -34.57 1.98
CA SER A 29 -7.22 -33.23 2.32
C SER A 29 -8.71 -33.02 2.06
N GLY A 30 -9.42 -34.04 1.54
CA GLY A 30 -10.87 -33.98 1.26
C GLY A 30 -11.25 -33.13 0.03
N VAL A 31 -10.28 -32.58 -0.72
CA VAL A 31 -10.53 -31.70 -1.87
C VAL A 31 -10.98 -32.44 -3.11
N LEU A 32 -10.50 -33.70 -3.30
CA LEU A 32 -10.90 -34.58 -4.39
C LEU A 32 -10.96 -36.01 -3.92
N LEU A 33 -12.15 -36.44 -3.49
CA LEU A 33 -12.37 -37.77 -2.98
C LEU A 33 -12.53 -38.80 -4.13
N PRO A 34 -11.95 -40.01 -4.03
CA PRO A 34 -12.23 -41.08 -4.98
C PRO A 34 -13.69 -41.51 -4.89
N ALA A 35 -14.26 -41.84 -6.03
CA ALA A 35 -15.64 -42.35 -6.08
C ALA A 35 -15.79 -43.76 -5.45
N PHE A 36 -14.68 -44.49 -5.44
CA PHE A 36 -14.64 -45.83 -4.83
C PHE A 36 -13.19 -46.16 -4.41
N VAL A 37 -13.06 -46.72 -3.23
CA VAL A 37 -11.81 -47.32 -2.74
C VAL A 37 -12.10 -48.83 -2.53
N ASP A 38 -11.31 -49.68 -3.17
CA ASP A 38 -11.41 -51.10 -3.03
C ASP A 38 -11.06 -51.51 -1.60
N PRO A 39 -11.99 -52.13 -0.86
CA PRO A 39 -11.77 -52.44 0.56
C PRO A 39 -10.70 -53.52 0.80
N VAL A 40 -10.35 -54.32 -0.21
CA VAL A 40 -9.35 -55.40 -0.10
C VAL A 40 -7.97 -54.93 -0.46
N SER A 41 -7.83 -54.17 -1.59
CA SER A 41 -6.53 -53.73 -2.11
C SER A 41 -6.20 -52.28 -1.76
N GLY A 42 -7.16 -51.49 -1.26
CA GLY A 42 -7.00 -50.05 -1.03
C GLY A 42 -6.88 -49.23 -2.31
N TYR A 43 -7.17 -49.84 -3.47
CA TYR A 43 -7.00 -49.21 -4.75
C TYR A 43 -8.11 -48.16 -5.00
N ARG A 44 -7.74 -46.97 -5.48
CA ARG A 44 -8.65 -45.83 -5.67
C ARG A 44 -9.13 -45.71 -7.10
N TYR A 45 -10.44 -45.46 -7.23
CA TYR A 45 -11.12 -45.25 -8.51
C TYR A 45 -11.88 -43.91 -8.48
N PHE A 46 -11.78 -43.18 -9.56
CA PHE A 46 -12.42 -41.89 -9.76
C PHE A 46 -13.42 -41.96 -10.91
N ARG A 47 -14.48 -41.12 -10.87
CA ARG A 47 -15.42 -41.04 -12.00
C ARG A 47 -14.82 -40.17 -13.12
N ARG A 48 -15.27 -40.41 -14.36
CA ARG A 48 -14.86 -39.63 -15.53
C ARG A 48 -15.26 -38.15 -15.40
N ASP A 49 -16.39 -37.82 -14.79
CA ASP A 49 -16.87 -36.46 -14.56
C ASP A 49 -15.96 -35.67 -13.58
N GLN A 50 -15.26 -36.37 -12.68
CA GLN A 50 -14.29 -35.74 -11.76
C GLN A 50 -13.04 -35.25 -12.48
N VAL A 51 -12.78 -35.59 -13.75
CA VAL A 51 -11.62 -35.14 -14.51
C VAL A 51 -11.65 -33.61 -14.64
N ARG A 52 -12.80 -32.99 -14.89
CA ARG A 52 -12.92 -31.51 -14.97
C ARG A 52 -12.58 -30.86 -13.64
N THR A 53 -13.07 -31.36 -12.53
CA THR A 53 -12.74 -30.87 -11.18
C THR A 53 -11.24 -30.98 -10.91
N ALA A 54 -10.64 -32.11 -11.26
CA ALA A 54 -9.18 -32.30 -11.09
C ALA A 54 -8.36 -31.33 -11.98
N GLN A 55 -8.81 -31.04 -13.18
CA GLN A 55 -8.18 -30.04 -14.06
C GLN A 55 -8.31 -28.62 -13.47
N SER A 56 -9.47 -28.27 -12.89
CA SER A 56 -9.66 -27.01 -12.19
C SER A 56 -8.75 -26.90 -10.96
N ILE A 57 -8.62 -27.96 -10.16
CA ILE A 57 -7.66 -28.01 -9.03
C ILE A 57 -6.25 -27.74 -9.52
N ARG A 58 -5.83 -28.39 -10.60
CA ARG A 58 -4.50 -28.17 -11.19
C ARG A 58 -4.28 -26.71 -11.61
N ALA A 59 -5.24 -26.11 -12.29
CA ALA A 59 -5.16 -24.72 -12.73
C ALA A 59 -5.08 -23.75 -11.54
N LEU A 60 -5.89 -23.94 -10.50
CA LEU A 60 -5.86 -23.13 -9.28
C LEU A 60 -4.53 -23.26 -8.53
N ARG A 61 -3.95 -24.47 -8.49
CA ARG A 61 -2.64 -24.70 -7.90
C ARG A 61 -1.49 -24.04 -8.67
N GLN A 62 -1.62 -23.85 -9.99
CA GLN A 62 -0.65 -23.07 -10.80
C GLN A 62 -0.69 -21.58 -10.47
N LEU A 63 -1.74 -21.10 -9.80
CA LEU A 63 -1.88 -19.75 -9.29
C LEU A 63 -1.46 -19.64 -7.80
N ASP A 64 -0.74 -20.63 -7.28
CA ASP A 64 -0.25 -20.72 -5.90
C ASP A 64 -1.38 -20.67 -4.84
N ILE A 65 -2.62 -21.05 -5.22
CA ILE A 65 -3.75 -21.11 -4.28
C ILE A 65 -3.56 -22.31 -3.34
N PRO A 66 -3.57 -22.14 -2.00
CA PRO A 66 -3.46 -23.24 -1.05
C PRO A 66 -4.55 -24.30 -1.25
N VAL A 67 -4.24 -25.55 -0.91
CA VAL A 67 -5.16 -26.68 -1.16
C VAL A 67 -6.49 -26.51 -0.42
N GLU A 68 -6.44 -26.00 0.79
CA GLU A 68 -7.61 -25.72 1.63
C GLU A 68 -8.52 -24.66 0.98
N GLU A 69 -7.93 -23.64 0.39
CA GLU A 69 -8.66 -22.58 -0.33
C GLU A 69 -9.24 -23.11 -1.64
N VAL A 70 -8.52 -23.98 -2.36
CA VAL A 70 -9.03 -24.64 -3.59
C VAL A 70 -10.32 -25.38 -3.31
N GLY A 71 -10.38 -26.15 -2.20
CA GLY A 71 -11.59 -26.88 -1.81
C GLY A 71 -12.78 -25.95 -1.56
N ARG A 72 -12.56 -24.84 -0.87
CA ARG A 72 -13.57 -23.82 -0.59
C ARG A 72 -14.08 -23.15 -1.87
N LEU A 73 -13.19 -22.70 -2.75
CA LEU A 73 -13.54 -22.02 -4.00
C LEU A 73 -14.32 -22.90 -4.97
N LEU A 74 -13.99 -24.19 -5.06
CA LEU A 74 -14.73 -25.14 -5.90
C LEU A 74 -16.11 -25.48 -5.34
N GLY A 75 -16.30 -25.33 -4.03
CA GLY A 75 -17.60 -25.51 -3.34
C GLY A 75 -18.49 -24.27 -3.36
N GLY A 76 -17.95 -23.08 -3.55
CA GLY A 76 -18.64 -21.79 -3.45
C GLY A 76 -19.41 -21.35 -4.71
N GLY A 77 -19.26 -22.08 -5.81
CA GLY A 77 -19.93 -21.76 -7.08
C GLY A 77 -19.08 -20.91 -8.03
N GLU A 78 -19.59 -20.77 -9.28
CA GLU A 78 -18.84 -20.11 -10.38
C GLU A 78 -18.58 -18.62 -10.13
N GLU A 79 -19.52 -17.93 -9.50
CA GLU A 79 -19.43 -16.49 -9.26
C GLU A 79 -18.38 -16.15 -8.19
N GLU A 80 -18.34 -16.92 -7.09
CA GLU A 80 -17.33 -16.78 -6.04
C GLU A 80 -15.93 -17.09 -6.57
N LEU A 81 -15.81 -18.16 -7.36
CA LEU A 81 -14.56 -18.52 -8.01
C LEU A 81 -14.09 -17.43 -8.97
N ALA A 82 -14.99 -16.90 -9.80
CA ALA A 82 -14.66 -15.83 -10.73
C ALA A 82 -14.22 -14.53 -10.02
N ALA A 83 -14.89 -14.17 -8.92
CA ALA A 83 -14.52 -13.01 -8.11
C ALA A 83 -13.13 -13.19 -7.46
N ALA A 84 -12.84 -14.35 -6.89
CA ALA A 84 -11.55 -14.68 -6.30
C ALA A 84 -10.41 -14.64 -7.34
N LEU A 85 -10.65 -15.19 -8.55
CA LEU A 85 -9.66 -15.15 -9.63
C LEU A 85 -9.37 -13.72 -10.13
N ARG A 86 -10.41 -12.88 -10.27
CA ARG A 86 -10.24 -11.48 -10.65
C ARG A 86 -9.45 -10.70 -9.60
N ALA A 87 -9.76 -10.87 -8.32
CA ALA A 87 -9.05 -10.23 -7.23
C ALA A 87 -7.57 -10.62 -7.21
N ARG A 88 -7.29 -11.91 -7.44
CA ARG A 88 -5.90 -12.42 -7.48
C ARG A 88 -5.12 -11.92 -8.70
N LEU A 89 -5.75 -11.85 -9.87
CA LEU A 89 -5.13 -11.26 -11.05
C LEU A 89 -4.76 -9.79 -10.80
N LEU A 90 -5.70 -9.01 -10.26
CA LEU A 90 -5.48 -7.60 -9.95
C LEU A 90 -4.34 -7.42 -8.93
N ALA A 91 -4.26 -8.27 -7.91
CA ALA A 91 -3.17 -8.25 -6.93
C ALA A 91 -1.81 -8.60 -7.58
N ALA A 92 -1.77 -9.58 -8.48
CA ALA A 92 -0.55 -9.95 -9.20
C ALA A 92 -0.08 -8.83 -10.14
N GLU A 93 -0.99 -8.16 -10.84
CA GLU A 93 -0.69 -7.02 -11.70
C GLU A 93 -0.12 -5.84 -10.89
N ARG A 94 -0.72 -5.51 -9.74
CA ARG A 94 -0.19 -4.49 -8.83
C ARG A 94 1.22 -4.84 -8.35
N ARG A 95 1.44 -6.06 -7.91
CA ARG A 95 2.77 -6.52 -7.46
C ARG A 95 3.81 -6.41 -8.56
N LEU A 96 3.47 -6.79 -9.79
CA LEU A 96 4.35 -6.65 -10.95
C LEU A 96 4.69 -5.18 -11.25
N GLN A 97 3.73 -4.28 -11.12
CA GLN A 97 3.96 -2.84 -11.29
C GLN A 97 4.95 -2.30 -10.25
N VAL A 98 4.77 -2.66 -8.98
CA VAL A 98 5.72 -2.31 -7.91
C VAL A 98 7.12 -2.81 -8.21
N GLN A 99 7.25 -4.11 -8.56
CA GLN A 99 8.55 -4.70 -8.89
C GLN A 99 9.22 -4.00 -10.08
N ARG A 100 8.46 -3.68 -11.14
CA ARG A 100 8.98 -2.93 -12.28
C ARG A 100 9.50 -1.55 -11.87
N SER A 101 8.78 -0.82 -11.04
CA SER A 101 9.23 0.51 -10.59
C SER A 101 10.48 0.45 -9.73
N VAL A 102 10.57 -0.53 -8.82
CA VAL A 102 11.80 -0.76 -8.04
C VAL A 102 12.98 -1.05 -8.96
N VAL A 103 12.79 -1.93 -9.95
CA VAL A 103 13.86 -2.26 -10.93
C VAL A 103 14.25 -1.03 -11.74
N HIS A 104 13.29 -0.25 -12.27
CA HIS A 104 13.59 0.97 -13.01
C HIS A 104 14.33 1.99 -12.14
N GLY A 105 13.84 2.26 -10.91
CA GLY A 105 14.52 3.18 -9.99
C GLY A 105 15.96 2.74 -9.65
N LEU A 106 16.20 1.44 -9.51
CA LEU A 106 17.57 0.91 -9.32
C LEU A 106 18.43 1.06 -10.56
N LEU A 107 17.87 0.78 -11.74
CA LEU A 107 18.59 0.93 -13.01
C LEU A 107 18.94 2.40 -13.28
N ASP A 108 18.01 3.31 -13.01
CA ASP A 108 18.23 4.76 -13.14
C ASP A 108 19.38 5.22 -12.22
N ARG A 109 19.41 4.79 -10.97
CA ARG A 109 20.51 5.06 -10.03
C ARG A 109 21.86 4.49 -10.49
N LEU A 110 21.86 3.31 -11.14
CA LEU A 110 23.09 2.66 -11.60
C LEU A 110 23.61 3.24 -12.92
N THR A 111 22.72 3.73 -13.80
CA THR A 111 23.08 4.19 -15.15
C THR A 111 23.32 5.69 -15.22
N GLU A 112 22.62 6.48 -14.43
CA GLU A 112 22.64 7.96 -14.54
C GLU A 112 23.55 8.64 -13.53
N GLY A 113 24.24 7.89 -12.65
CA GLY A 113 25.20 8.48 -11.71
C GLY A 113 24.67 9.77 -11.07
N ALA A 114 23.59 9.73 -10.29
CA ALA A 114 22.97 10.87 -9.59
C ALA A 114 22.33 11.98 -10.47
N GLY A 115 21.78 11.63 -11.63
CA GLY A 115 21.39 12.58 -12.67
C GLY A 115 19.93 12.95 -12.86
N MET A 116 18.95 12.38 -12.13
CA MET A 116 17.66 13.05 -11.98
C MET A 116 17.77 13.99 -10.78
N THR A 117 18.20 15.23 -11.00
CA THR A 117 18.15 16.29 -10.02
C THR A 117 16.69 16.62 -9.72
N HIS A 118 16.06 15.81 -8.87
CA HIS A 118 14.83 16.22 -8.24
C HIS A 118 15.12 17.50 -7.50
N ARG A 119 14.56 18.62 -7.97
CA ARG A 119 14.80 19.92 -7.36
C ARG A 119 14.00 20.02 -6.05
N VAL A 120 14.58 19.52 -4.96
CA VAL A 120 14.03 19.75 -3.63
C VAL A 120 14.16 21.23 -3.29
N THR A 121 13.08 21.84 -2.84
CA THR A 121 13.03 23.24 -2.41
C THR A 121 12.66 23.29 -0.94
N VAL A 122 13.22 24.29 -0.23
CA VAL A 122 12.88 24.54 1.18
C VAL A 122 11.78 25.58 1.26
N ARG A 123 10.75 25.30 2.07
CA ARG A 123 9.62 26.19 2.28
C ARG A 123 9.27 26.30 3.77
N GLN A 124 9.01 27.51 4.25
CA GLN A 124 8.46 27.73 5.57
C GLN A 124 6.95 27.44 5.54
N GLY A 125 6.52 26.44 6.30
CA GLY A 125 5.13 26.14 6.54
C GLY A 125 4.59 27.00 7.68
N ALA A 126 3.49 27.72 7.43
CA ALA A 126 2.80 28.46 8.50
C ALA A 126 2.10 27.51 9.46
N ALA A 127 1.84 27.97 10.69
CA ALA A 127 0.92 27.26 11.57
C ALA A 127 -0.46 27.18 10.92
N GLU A 128 -1.06 26.01 10.95
CA GLU A 128 -2.34 25.77 10.26
C GLU A 128 -3.27 24.92 11.12
N ARG A 129 -4.58 25.20 11.03
CA ARG A 129 -5.62 24.41 11.65
C ARG A 129 -6.19 23.46 10.60
N ILE A 130 -6.29 22.20 10.97
CA ILE A 130 -6.72 21.14 10.05
C ILE A 130 -7.86 20.31 10.64
N LEU A 131 -8.78 19.91 9.78
CA LEU A 131 -9.68 18.81 10.03
C LEU A 131 -8.97 17.52 9.66
N VAL A 132 -9.01 16.52 10.55
CA VAL A 132 -8.27 15.26 10.38
C VAL A 132 -9.18 14.08 10.54
N ARG A 133 -9.04 13.10 9.63
CA ARG A 133 -9.53 11.75 9.80
C ARG A 133 -8.39 10.77 9.62
N GLY A 134 -8.15 9.92 10.62
CA GLY A 134 -7.08 8.93 10.60
C GLY A 134 -7.61 7.50 10.55
N ALA A 135 -6.85 6.62 9.89
CA ALA A 135 -7.04 5.17 9.96
C ALA A 135 -5.69 4.45 9.78
N THR A 136 -5.58 3.25 10.35
CA THR A 136 -4.46 2.35 10.06
C THR A 136 -4.82 1.52 8.84
N VAL A 137 -4.13 1.75 7.73
CA VAL A 137 -4.39 1.11 6.44
C VAL A 137 -3.09 0.68 5.77
N ASP A 138 -3.18 -0.36 4.97
CA ASP A 138 -2.17 -0.76 4.01
C ASP A 138 -2.44 -0.11 2.63
N ASN A 139 -1.56 -0.36 1.68
CA ASN A 139 -1.70 0.18 0.32
C ASN A 139 -3.01 -0.25 -0.36
N SER A 140 -3.52 -1.45 -0.08
CA SER A 140 -4.75 -1.97 -0.69
C SER A 140 -6.01 -1.25 -0.19
N GLY A 141 -6.01 -0.78 1.05
CA GLY A 141 -7.09 -0.04 1.69
C GLY A 141 -7.01 1.48 1.52
N LEU A 142 -5.85 2.01 1.11
CA LEU A 142 -5.54 3.44 1.10
C LEU A 142 -6.53 4.26 0.26
N ASP A 143 -6.76 3.87 -1.00
CA ASP A 143 -7.65 4.60 -1.91
C ASP A 143 -9.09 4.66 -1.41
N ALA A 144 -9.60 3.54 -0.87
CA ALA A 144 -10.95 3.48 -0.34
C ALA A 144 -11.09 4.36 0.91
N PHE A 145 -10.09 4.33 1.80
CA PHE A 145 -10.04 5.18 2.98
C PHE A 145 -10.03 6.66 2.60
N LEU A 146 -9.10 7.09 1.74
CA LEU A 146 -8.96 8.51 1.36
C LEU A 146 -10.20 9.04 0.68
N ARG A 147 -10.81 8.28 -0.22
CA ARG A 147 -12.05 8.66 -0.91
C ARG A 147 -13.18 8.90 0.10
N THR A 148 -13.38 7.96 1.02
CA THR A 148 -14.43 8.06 2.05
C THR A 148 -14.13 9.21 3.00
N ALA A 149 -12.89 9.33 3.49
CA ALA A 149 -12.48 10.37 4.41
C ALA A 149 -12.72 11.77 3.85
N TYR A 150 -12.23 12.05 2.63
CA TYR A 150 -12.43 13.36 2.02
C TYR A 150 -13.90 13.64 1.69
N GLN A 151 -14.65 12.66 1.20
CA GLN A 151 -16.09 12.83 0.96
C GLN A 151 -16.82 13.26 2.22
N GLU A 152 -16.58 12.58 3.35
CA GLU A 152 -17.22 12.90 4.62
C GLU A 152 -16.73 14.24 5.19
N MET A 153 -15.43 14.57 5.05
CA MET A 153 -14.86 15.84 5.48
C MET A 153 -15.46 17.02 4.72
N TYR A 154 -15.61 16.91 3.39
CA TYR A 154 -16.27 17.94 2.58
C TYR A 154 -17.76 18.08 2.90
N GLN A 155 -18.47 16.97 3.18
CA GLN A 155 -19.85 17.01 3.63
C GLN A 155 -20.00 17.67 5.00
N ALA A 156 -19.11 17.37 5.95
CA ALA A 156 -19.09 18.00 7.27
C ALA A 156 -18.81 19.51 7.16
N ALA A 157 -17.86 19.89 6.31
CA ALA A 157 -17.55 21.29 6.02
C ALA A 157 -18.72 22.06 5.38
N GLY A 158 -19.49 21.41 4.51
CA GLY A 158 -20.68 22.01 3.87
C GLY A 158 -21.87 22.25 4.82
N ARG A 159 -21.86 21.63 6.02
CA ARG A 159 -22.89 21.82 7.05
C ARG A 159 -22.61 22.98 8.00
N GLY A 160 -21.43 23.61 7.92
CA GLY A 160 -20.99 24.66 8.82
C GLY A 160 -20.16 25.73 8.11
N PRO A 161 -19.77 26.81 8.80
CA PRO A 161 -19.05 27.96 8.23
C PRO A 161 -17.54 27.68 8.06
N LEU A 162 -17.15 26.51 7.57
CA LEU A 162 -15.73 26.19 7.33
C LEU A 162 -15.27 26.77 6.01
N THR A 163 -14.30 27.67 6.07
CA THR A 163 -13.61 28.20 4.89
C THR A 163 -12.28 27.49 4.73
N PHE A 164 -12.06 26.80 3.61
CA PHE A 164 -10.78 26.13 3.36
C PHE A 164 -9.64 27.11 3.24
N ALA A 165 -8.48 26.75 3.82
CA ALA A 165 -7.30 27.60 3.87
C ALA A 165 -6.18 27.16 2.90
N GLY A 166 -6.29 25.96 2.32
CA GLY A 166 -5.28 25.39 1.44
C GLY A 166 -5.72 24.07 0.81
N PRO A 167 -4.84 23.45 0.02
CA PRO A 167 -5.10 22.16 -0.58
C PRO A 167 -5.17 21.06 0.49
N ALA A 168 -5.99 20.04 0.21
CA ALA A 168 -6.00 18.81 1.00
C ALA A 168 -4.64 18.11 0.95
N PHE A 169 -4.28 17.42 2.02
CA PHE A 169 -3.06 16.62 2.06
C PHE A 169 -3.23 15.36 2.91
N VAL A 170 -2.39 14.38 2.64
CA VAL A 170 -2.31 13.13 3.40
C VAL A 170 -1.03 13.15 4.24
N ARG A 171 -1.07 12.67 5.48
CA ARG A 171 0.10 12.44 6.33
C ARG A 171 0.31 10.95 6.51
N PHE A 172 1.53 10.49 6.25
CA PHE A 172 1.92 9.10 6.46
C PHE A 172 2.86 9.02 7.67
N HIS A 173 2.45 8.24 8.68
CA HIS A 173 3.21 8.08 9.92
C HIS A 173 4.21 6.92 9.88
N GLY A 174 4.28 6.22 8.76
CA GLY A 174 5.20 5.11 8.51
C GLY A 174 5.07 4.61 7.08
N VAL A 175 5.67 3.48 6.79
CA VAL A 175 5.58 2.82 5.50
C VAL A 175 4.16 2.28 5.29
N CYS A 176 3.56 2.59 4.15
CA CYS A 176 2.25 2.10 3.73
C CYS A 176 2.45 1.31 2.44
N ASP A 177 2.57 -0.01 2.55
CA ASP A 177 2.73 -0.93 1.43
C ASP A 177 1.77 -2.12 1.54
N ASP A 178 1.93 -3.14 0.68
CA ASP A 178 1.03 -4.31 0.69
C ASP A 178 1.26 -5.26 1.87
N GLU A 179 2.38 -5.11 2.59
CA GLU A 179 2.78 -5.95 3.73
C GLU A 179 2.65 -5.20 5.06
N SER A 180 2.61 -3.86 5.02
CA SER A 180 2.67 -2.99 6.20
C SER A 180 1.54 -1.98 6.22
N ALA A 181 0.70 -2.06 7.23
CA ALA A 181 -0.29 -1.03 7.52
C ALA A 181 0.30 0.05 8.44
N THR A 182 0.00 1.30 8.16
CA THR A 182 0.43 2.44 8.99
C THR A 182 -0.73 3.39 9.26
N LEU A 183 -0.57 4.26 10.26
CA LEU A 183 -1.49 5.36 10.46
C LEU A 183 -1.37 6.34 9.28
N VAL A 184 -2.48 6.53 8.58
CA VAL A 184 -2.65 7.52 7.51
C VAL A 184 -3.70 8.52 7.94
N GLU A 185 -3.41 9.80 7.78
CA GLU A 185 -4.32 10.89 8.12
C GLU A 185 -4.68 11.68 6.87
N ALA A 186 -5.96 11.70 6.51
CA ALA A 186 -6.52 12.67 5.58
C ALA A 186 -6.68 14.01 6.29
N CYS A 187 -6.14 15.08 5.71
CA CYS A 187 -6.07 16.40 6.32
C CYS A 187 -6.65 17.47 5.40
N LEU A 188 -7.47 18.36 5.95
CA LEU A 188 -8.10 19.45 5.23
C LEU A 188 -7.90 20.75 5.97
N PRO A 189 -7.03 21.66 5.50
CA PRO A 189 -6.78 22.96 6.13
C PRO A 189 -7.99 23.87 6.07
N PHE A 190 -8.30 24.56 7.17
CA PHE A 190 -9.37 25.55 7.20
C PHE A 190 -8.98 26.77 8.05
N ARG A 191 -9.68 27.91 7.82
CA ARG A 191 -9.43 29.14 8.54
C ARG A 191 -10.04 29.10 9.94
N PRO A 192 -9.33 29.59 10.95
CA PRO A 192 -9.79 29.59 12.34
C PRO A 192 -10.88 30.64 12.64
N ASP A 193 -11.19 31.55 11.70
CA ASP A 193 -12.15 32.65 11.84
C ASP A 193 -13.63 32.21 11.76
N GLY A 194 -13.88 30.93 11.49
CA GLY A 194 -15.19 30.30 11.59
C GLY A 194 -15.40 29.59 12.93
N ALA A 195 -16.66 29.46 13.36
CA ALA A 195 -17.01 28.61 14.48
C ALA A 195 -16.46 27.19 14.25
N GLN A 196 -15.89 26.57 15.29
CA GLN A 196 -15.56 25.14 15.21
C GLN A 196 -16.84 24.38 14.84
N PRO A 197 -16.77 23.38 13.95
CA PRO A 197 -17.92 22.54 13.67
C PRO A 197 -18.41 21.93 15.00
N ALA A 198 -19.61 22.27 15.42
CA ALA A 198 -20.16 21.84 16.69
C ALA A 198 -20.36 20.32 16.75
N ASP A 199 -20.62 19.70 15.59
CA ASP A 199 -20.89 18.27 15.45
C ASP A 199 -20.00 17.69 14.35
N LEU A 200 -18.81 17.22 14.72
CA LEU A 200 -17.96 16.45 13.83
C LEU A 200 -18.44 14.99 13.77
N PRO A 201 -18.45 14.36 12.59
CA PRO A 201 -18.66 12.93 12.47
C PRO A 201 -17.67 12.13 13.30
N GLU A 202 -18.07 10.94 13.75
CA GLU A 202 -17.22 10.04 14.52
C GLU A 202 -15.89 9.77 13.80
N GLY A 203 -14.79 9.84 14.54
CA GLY A 203 -13.44 9.63 14.04
C GLY A 203 -12.81 10.85 13.34
N MET A 204 -13.50 12.01 13.29
CA MET A 204 -12.93 13.28 12.86
C MET A 204 -12.53 14.14 14.06
N THR A 205 -11.39 14.83 13.92
CA THR A 205 -10.87 15.74 14.94
C THR A 205 -10.33 17.01 14.31
N VAL A 206 -10.31 18.10 15.07
CA VAL A 206 -9.60 19.32 14.72
C VAL A 206 -8.24 19.30 15.40
N ARG A 207 -7.20 19.65 14.65
CA ARG A 207 -5.82 19.72 15.16
C ARG A 207 -5.13 20.99 14.66
N ASP A 208 -4.34 21.60 15.54
CA ASP A 208 -3.45 22.68 15.17
C ASP A 208 -2.05 22.10 14.88
N LEU A 209 -1.53 22.39 13.70
CA LEU A 209 -0.16 22.06 13.32
C LEU A 209 0.72 23.27 13.52
N PRO A 210 1.89 23.15 14.16
CA PRO A 210 2.83 24.24 14.31
C PRO A 210 3.45 24.64 12.98
N ALA A 211 3.96 25.86 12.90
CA ALA A 211 4.85 26.27 11.82
C ALA A 211 6.07 25.35 11.79
N ASN A 212 6.55 25.03 10.59
CA ASN A 212 7.68 24.12 10.39
C ASN A 212 8.43 24.44 9.11
N THR A 213 9.67 23.95 8.99
CA THR A 213 10.44 23.98 7.75
C THR A 213 10.16 22.69 6.99
N LEU A 214 9.92 22.80 5.69
CA LEU A 214 9.54 21.70 4.82
C LEU A 214 10.52 21.56 3.66
N ALA A 215 11.03 20.36 3.45
CA ALA A 215 11.67 19.95 2.20
C ALA A 215 10.59 19.49 1.23
N CYS A 216 10.48 20.17 0.09
CA CYS A 216 9.36 20.00 -0.84
C CYS A 216 9.85 19.56 -2.22
N LEU A 217 9.14 18.61 -2.82
CA LEU A 217 9.32 18.15 -4.19
C LEU A 217 7.97 18.10 -4.89
N GLU A 218 7.83 18.80 -6.02
CA GLU A 218 6.67 18.68 -6.89
C GLU A 218 6.85 17.49 -7.84
N VAL A 219 5.78 16.69 -7.99
CA VAL A 219 5.69 15.56 -8.90
C VAL A 219 4.44 15.68 -9.76
N GLU A 220 4.57 15.41 -11.06
CA GLU A 220 3.51 15.63 -12.03
C GLU A 220 3.26 14.38 -12.88
N GLY A 221 2.01 14.23 -13.35
CA GLY A 221 1.60 13.19 -14.29
C GLY A 221 1.94 11.79 -13.80
N GLU A 222 2.66 11.02 -14.61
CA GLU A 222 3.05 9.65 -14.29
C GLU A 222 3.98 9.53 -13.07
N ALA A 223 4.82 10.55 -12.81
CA ALA A 223 5.68 10.56 -11.62
C ALA A 223 4.88 10.75 -10.32
N ALA A 224 3.67 11.31 -10.40
CA ALA A 224 2.76 11.45 -9.27
C ALA A 224 1.98 10.17 -8.95
N ALA A 225 2.04 9.16 -9.80
CA ALA A 225 1.33 7.90 -9.65
C ALA A 225 2.16 6.86 -8.89
N PHE A 226 1.48 6.04 -8.08
CA PHE A 226 2.12 4.87 -7.47
C PHE A 226 2.40 3.82 -8.56
N PRO A 227 3.56 3.17 -8.56
CA PRO A 227 4.63 3.23 -7.56
C PRO A 227 5.75 4.26 -7.88
N ARG A 228 5.70 5.01 -8.98
CA ARG A 228 6.75 5.95 -9.40
C ARG A 228 6.98 7.08 -8.39
N ILE A 229 5.93 7.50 -7.70
CA ILE A 229 5.99 8.53 -6.66
C ILE A 229 6.96 8.18 -5.52
N LEU A 230 7.25 6.89 -5.29
CA LEU A 230 8.19 6.44 -4.27
C LEU A 230 9.59 7.01 -4.47
N GLY A 231 10.05 7.15 -5.73
CA GLY A 231 11.32 7.82 -6.03
C GLY A 231 11.36 9.29 -5.60
N GLY A 232 10.22 9.96 -5.58
CA GLY A 232 10.10 11.31 -5.04
C GLY A 232 10.26 11.37 -3.52
N TYR A 233 9.71 10.41 -2.78
CA TYR A 233 9.91 10.29 -1.33
C TYR A 233 11.38 10.02 -1.01
N ASP A 234 12.02 9.09 -1.74
CA ASP A 234 13.44 8.80 -1.57
C ASP A 234 14.28 10.05 -1.82
N ALA A 235 14.01 10.81 -2.89
CA ALA A 235 14.77 12.02 -3.21
C ALA A 235 14.67 13.11 -2.12
N VAL A 236 13.50 13.28 -1.50
CA VAL A 236 13.34 14.23 -0.38
C VAL A 236 14.06 13.71 0.86
N ALA A 237 13.96 12.42 1.16
CA ALA A 237 14.63 11.80 2.29
C ALA A 237 16.17 11.89 2.17
N ASP A 238 16.70 11.56 0.98
CA ASP A 238 18.14 11.66 0.68
C ASP A 238 18.65 13.12 0.77
N TRP A 239 17.83 14.07 0.33
CA TRP A 239 18.17 15.48 0.46
C TRP A 239 18.27 15.90 1.93
N ILE A 240 17.27 15.55 2.78
CA ILE A 240 17.27 15.87 4.22
C ILE A 240 18.49 15.26 4.91
N THR A 241 18.71 13.96 4.71
CA THR A 241 19.81 13.23 5.35
C THR A 241 21.18 13.67 4.82
N GLY A 242 21.28 13.94 3.52
CA GLY A 242 22.52 14.43 2.87
C GLY A 242 22.96 15.83 3.35
N HIS A 243 22.03 16.63 3.87
CA HIS A 243 22.35 17.93 4.51
C HIS A 243 22.56 17.82 6.03
N GLY A 244 22.47 16.61 6.60
CA GLY A 244 22.61 16.40 8.03
C GLY A 244 21.41 16.86 8.86
N PHE A 245 20.25 17.06 8.23
CA PHE A 245 19.02 17.48 8.90
C PHE A 245 18.28 16.28 9.51
N ALA A 246 17.42 16.52 10.50
CA ALA A 246 16.59 15.52 11.14
C ALA A 246 15.13 15.61 10.67
N PHE A 247 14.46 14.46 10.51
CA PHE A 247 13.03 14.45 10.22
C PHE A 247 12.23 14.95 11.44
N ALA A 248 11.36 15.95 11.22
CA ALA A 248 10.58 16.62 12.26
C ALA A 248 9.09 16.21 12.31
N GLY A 249 8.73 15.14 11.60
CA GLY A 249 7.36 14.64 11.60
C GLY A 249 7.00 13.80 10.37
N PRO A 250 5.73 13.40 10.25
CA PRO A 250 5.27 12.58 9.15
C PRO A 250 5.32 13.35 7.83
N VAL A 251 5.70 12.65 6.76
CA VAL A 251 5.66 13.20 5.40
C VAL A 251 4.24 13.55 4.99
N ARG A 252 4.10 14.64 4.23
CA ARG A 252 2.83 15.12 3.67
C ARG A 252 2.82 14.92 2.17
N LEU A 253 1.75 14.35 1.65
CA LEU A 253 1.43 14.34 0.22
C LEU A 253 0.33 15.36 -0.04
N VAL A 254 0.69 16.51 -0.61
CA VAL A 254 -0.21 17.64 -0.82
C VAL A 254 -0.83 17.55 -2.21
N HIS A 255 -2.16 17.59 -2.29
CA HIS A 255 -2.91 17.52 -3.55
C HIS A 255 -3.01 18.91 -4.17
N ARG A 256 -1.97 19.34 -4.93
CA ARG A 256 -1.97 20.64 -5.63
C ARG A 256 -3.03 20.66 -6.75
N ARG A 257 -3.11 19.58 -7.51
CA ARG A 257 -4.18 19.30 -8.49
C ARG A 257 -4.38 17.79 -8.56
N TRP A 258 -5.60 17.37 -8.28
CA TRP A 258 -5.98 15.96 -8.34
C TRP A 258 -7.23 15.81 -9.21
N THR A 259 -7.16 14.96 -10.25
CA THR A 259 -8.24 14.77 -11.24
C THR A 259 -9.21 13.66 -10.86
N GLY A 260 -8.92 12.89 -9.82
CA GLY A 260 -9.68 11.70 -9.43
C GLY A 260 -9.19 10.40 -10.08
N THR A 261 -8.25 10.49 -11.03
CA THR A 261 -7.64 9.35 -11.72
C THR A 261 -6.14 9.31 -11.44
N PRO A 262 -5.58 8.22 -10.88
CA PRO A 262 -4.18 8.16 -10.45
C PRO A 262 -3.15 8.53 -11.52
N ASP A 263 -3.26 8.01 -12.73
CA ASP A 263 -2.25 8.18 -13.80
C ASP A 263 -2.54 9.36 -14.73
N HIS A 264 -3.40 10.30 -14.31
CA HIS A 264 -3.78 11.41 -15.18
C HIS A 264 -2.61 12.41 -15.34
N PRO A 265 -2.28 12.86 -16.57
CA PRO A 265 -1.13 13.74 -16.82
C PRO A 265 -1.24 15.12 -16.15
N ASP A 266 -2.45 15.54 -15.80
CA ASP A 266 -2.68 16.80 -15.11
C ASP A 266 -2.57 16.73 -13.59
N ASN A 267 -2.33 15.56 -13.01
CA ASN A 267 -2.11 15.44 -11.58
C ASN A 267 -0.82 16.18 -11.18
N ARG A 268 -0.92 16.95 -10.10
CA ARG A 268 0.21 17.66 -9.47
C ARG A 268 0.13 17.42 -7.99
N LEU A 269 1.13 16.74 -7.47
CA LEU A 269 1.28 16.45 -6.06
C LEU A 269 2.58 17.09 -5.55
N GLU A 270 2.62 17.42 -4.27
CA GLU A 270 3.83 17.89 -3.61
C GLU A 270 4.13 16.94 -2.46
N ILE A 271 5.30 16.34 -2.46
CA ILE A 271 5.86 15.63 -1.32
C ILE A 271 6.50 16.71 -0.45
N ALA A 272 6.03 16.88 0.79
CA ALA A 272 6.53 17.88 1.71
C ALA A 272 6.88 17.20 3.05
N TRP A 273 8.14 17.19 3.41
CA TRP A 273 8.61 16.54 4.63
C TRP A 273 9.12 17.56 5.63
N PRO A 274 8.54 17.61 6.85
CA PRO A 274 9.06 18.47 7.91
C PRO A 274 10.46 18.02 8.34
N PHE A 275 11.36 18.99 8.51
CA PHE A 275 12.70 18.73 9.01
C PHE A 275 13.17 19.86 9.95
N ASP A 276 14.11 19.52 10.83
CA ASP A 276 14.81 20.42 11.72
C ASP A 276 16.27 20.50 11.31
N GLU A 277 16.82 21.72 11.30
CA GLU A 277 18.26 21.93 11.20
C GLU A 277 18.94 21.46 12.50
N PRO A 278 20.17 20.94 12.44
CA PRO A 278 20.89 20.60 13.66
C PRO A 278 21.00 21.86 14.54
N ALA A 279 20.70 21.72 15.84
CA ALA A 279 20.95 22.82 16.77
C ALA A 279 22.44 23.19 16.69
N ASP A 280 22.74 24.48 16.45
CA ASP A 280 24.11 24.98 16.55
C ASP A 280 24.67 24.53 17.91
N GLU A 281 25.70 23.66 17.90
CA GLU A 281 26.45 23.37 19.12
C GLU A 281 26.92 24.74 19.66
N PRO A 282 26.66 25.09 20.94
CA PRO A 282 27.19 26.32 21.51
C PRO A 282 28.70 26.24 21.38
N ALA A 283 29.27 27.26 20.70
CA ALA A 283 30.72 27.40 20.54
C ALA A 283 31.37 27.24 21.91
N ASP A 284 32.23 26.21 22.04
CA ASP A 284 33.06 25.98 23.23
C ASP A 284 33.70 27.35 23.57
N GLU A 285 33.28 27.99 24.66
CA GLU A 285 33.97 29.14 25.23
C GLU A 285 35.41 28.70 25.53
N PRO A 286 36.42 29.36 24.99
CA PRO A 286 37.79 29.02 25.32
C PRO A 286 37.97 29.25 26.83
N ALA A 287 38.31 28.19 27.54
CA ALA A 287 38.66 28.21 28.95
C ALA A 287 39.74 29.29 29.17
N ASP A 288 39.34 30.41 29.79
CA ASP A 288 40.19 31.49 30.18
C ASP A 288 41.27 30.98 31.18
N GLY A 289 42.45 30.72 30.63
CA GLY A 289 43.63 30.34 31.40
C GLY A 289 44.19 31.53 32.16
N SER A 290 43.61 31.86 33.29
CA SER A 290 44.25 32.78 34.24
C SER A 290 45.40 32.06 34.93
N ALA A 291 46.61 32.23 34.38
CA ALA A 291 47.84 32.01 35.07
C ALA A 291 47.94 33.00 36.26
N GLY A 292 47.78 32.46 37.46
CA GLY A 292 48.14 33.17 38.71
C GLY A 292 49.58 32.90 39.05
N GLU A 293 50.47 33.79 38.64
CA GLU A 293 51.74 33.99 39.31
C GLU A 293 51.51 34.54 40.72
N SER A 294 52.14 33.93 41.75
CA SER A 294 52.83 34.71 42.78
C SER A 294 53.50 33.83 43.80
N ARG A 295 54.84 33.98 43.86
CA ARG A 295 55.76 33.88 45.00
C ARG A 295 55.85 32.63 45.85
#